data_04e83a362427b9b2eec2f9befc15c930
#
_entry.id   04e83a362427b9b2eec2f9befc15c930
#
_cell.length_a   1.000
_cell.length_b   1.000
_cell.length_c   1.000
_cell.angle_alpha   90.00
_cell.angle_beta   90.00
_cell.angle_gamma   90.00
#
_symmetry.space_group_name_H-M   'P 1'
#
loop_
_entity.id
_entity.type
_entity.pdbx_description
1 polymer ?
#
loop_
_entity_poly.entity_id
_entity_poly.type
_entity_poly.pdbx_seq_one_letter_code
_entity_poly.pdbx_strand_id
1 'polypeptide(L)'
;MCTLCDQGLPQNHARSQLGRRDFLKASTAAAAAGAGLSLFNAPARARDDDDQGGPPQDSGQRGRRYVIRGGMVMTMDPTMPNKGEFVSADVLVEGKKIVAVGPNLKAGGAGEIDARGKIVMPGFVDTHHHQFETALRSFLSNGVLINDQSGSASAFPSYFEFILLTLAPVYRPQDVYISELFGGLSQLDDGVTTVHDVSQIHHSPQHSDAAIQALFDTGRRAAFGYFESAGGVAGNQYPFDARRIKKQFFSSSDQLVHMIMGGEVYLGPQSTDDSWKIGRELGLQVAAHILSPFGIRPIFDDLAHDKGGNGTIGIGGDNLFIHMTGMSDFAWKVAHDRGAQVSIAFPIEMNMRHGMPPIIRLQEMGMEPSLSTDVEVTMTADFFTQMRVAMNLQRMIVNQQTLDKPNGNQNLPDPRNWELPQTAVLSNDVPGFPFWPTPPAGLPAPLTTRDVLRFATINGARHLRLDGKTGTLTPGKEADIIILDAEAINVAPINSVPGAVVSLMDRTNVETVIVAGKVRKWKGKLLGVDIRSLRRQLENSRDAIFDAAKIPANLRGPFGVN
;
A
#
# COMPACT_ATOMS: atom_id res chain seq x y z
N MET A 1 13.60 21.58 5.78
CA MET A 1 14.27 20.68 6.74
C MET A 1 13.76 19.26 6.49
N CYS A 2 14.64 18.29 6.40
CA CYS A 2 14.24 16.91 6.17
C CYS A 2 13.59 16.36 7.45
N THR A 3 12.37 15.82 7.35
CA THR A 3 11.64 15.24 8.51
C THR A 3 12.39 14.10 9.19
N LEU A 4 13.34 13.46 8.50
CA LEU A 4 14.18 12.41 9.08
C LEU A 4 15.34 12.99 9.91
N CYS A 5 15.82 14.20 9.59
CA CYS A 5 16.80 14.90 10.42
C CYS A 5 16.22 15.28 11.80
N ASP A 6 14.92 15.49 11.90
CA ASP A 6 14.22 15.75 13.17
C ASP A 6 14.21 14.52 14.09
N GLN A 7 14.55 13.33 13.57
CA GLN A 7 14.64 12.10 14.35
C GLN A 7 16.04 11.85 14.95
N GLY A 8 16.98 12.79 14.79
CA GLY A 8 18.34 12.69 15.32
C GLY A 8 19.21 11.60 14.67
N LEU A 9 18.79 11.10 13.49
CA LEU A 9 19.55 10.11 12.75
C LEU A 9 20.53 10.81 11.82
N PRO A 10 21.82 10.43 11.80
CA PRO A 10 22.76 10.93 10.82
C PRO A 10 22.37 10.38 9.44
N GLN A 11 21.75 11.22 8.65
CA GLN A 11 21.41 10.94 7.26
C GLN A 11 22.52 11.51 6.39
N ASN A 12 23.24 10.65 5.70
CA ASN A 12 24.07 11.07 4.59
C ASN A 12 23.17 11.40 3.38
N HIS A 13 22.46 12.51 3.48
CA HIS A 13 21.88 13.10 2.29
C HIS A 13 23.04 13.56 1.43
N ALA A 14 23.28 12.90 0.30
CA ALA A 14 23.94 13.59 -0.79
C ALA A 14 23.11 14.87 -0.99
N ARG A 15 23.70 16.02 -0.68
CA ARG A 15 23.04 17.31 -0.87
C ARG A 15 22.58 17.32 -2.31
N SER A 16 21.27 17.19 -2.57
CA SER A 16 20.75 17.64 -3.85
C SER A 16 21.27 19.06 -3.98
N GLN A 17 21.91 19.40 -5.07
CA GLN A 17 22.36 20.77 -5.29
C GLN A 17 21.19 21.75 -5.34
N LEU A 18 19.98 21.23 -5.31
CA LEU A 18 18.72 21.94 -5.20
C LEU A 18 18.13 21.72 -3.82
N GLY A 19 18.32 22.69 -2.92
CA GLY A 19 17.53 22.77 -1.70
C GLY A 19 16.04 22.87 -2.05
N ARG A 20 15.15 22.48 -1.11
CA ARG A 20 13.70 22.62 -1.26
C ARG A 20 13.26 23.95 -1.88
N ARG A 21 13.96 25.03 -1.55
CA ARG A 21 13.75 26.39 -2.05
C ARG A 21 14.23 26.57 -3.49
N ASP A 22 15.27 25.87 -3.89
CA ASP A 22 15.86 25.96 -5.21
C ASP A 22 15.15 25.06 -6.22
N PHE A 23 14.64 23.92 -5.78
CA PHE A 23 13.73 23.08 -6.55
C PHE A 23 12.44 23.82 -6.93
N LEU A 24 11.80 24.48 -5.96
CA LEU A 24 10.60 25.30 -6.21
C LEU A 24 10.90 26.53 -7.08
N LYS A 25 12.09 27.11 -6.99
CA LYS A 25 12.50 28.23 -7.85
C LYS A 25 12.85 27.79 -9.27
N ALA A 26 13.46 26.62 -9.44
CA ALA A 26 13.79 26.10 -10.77
C ALA A 26 12.52 25.71 -11.56
N SER A 27 11.50 25.18 -10.88
CA SER A 27 10.21 24.90 -11.51
C SER A 27 9.37 26.16 -11.81
N THR A 28 9.64 27.30 -11.13
CA THR A 28 8.96 28.58 -11.41
C THR A 28 9.67 29.45 -12.44
N ALA A 29 10.95 29.20 -12.75
CA ALA A 29 11.67 29.94 -13.78
C ALA A 29 11.19 29.64 -15.22
N ALA A 30 10.43 28.58 -15.44
CA ALA A 30 9.80 28.27 -16.72
C ALA A 30 8.40 28.90 -16.90
N ALA A 31 7.88 29.59 -15.88
CA ALA A 31 6.58 30.27 -15.93
C ALA A 31 6.72 31.70 -15.37
N ALA A 32 7.38 32.58 -16.12
CA ALA A 32 7.46 33.98 -15.76
C ALA A 32 6.18 34.69 -16.19
N ALA A 33 5.28 34.97 -15.26
CA ALA A 33 4.59 36.24 -15.04
C ALA A 33 3.47 36.08 -14.00
N GLY A 34 3.64 36.73 -12.86
CA GLY A 34 2.52 37.12 -12.00
C GLY A 34 2.36 36.36 -10.70
N ALA A 35 2.56 37.12 -9.62
CA ALA A 35 2.17 36.89 -8.24
C ALA A 35 3.14 36.07 -7.36
N GLY A 36 3.83 36.81 -6.49
CA GLY A 36 4.68 36.28 -5.43
C GLY A 36 3.92 35.41 -4.46
N LEU A 37 4.48 34.26 -4.16
CA LEU A 37 4.02 33.37 -3.11
C LEU A 37 5.18 33.03 -2.19
N SER A 38 5.25 33.74 -1.07
CA SER A 38 5.93 33.27 0.11
C SER A 38 5.02 32.25 0.81
N LEU A 39 5.08 30.98 0.44
CA LEU A 39 4.19 29.92 0.92
C LEU A 39 4.76 29.04 2.02
N PHE A 40 5.90 29.43 2.61
CA PHE A 40 6.44 28.70 3.77
C PHE A 40 6.76 29.68 4.90
N ASN A 41 5.72 30.26 5.47
CA ASN A 41 5.78 30.75 6.83
C ASN A 41 5.57 29.55 7.76
N ALA A 42 6.27 29.58 8.90
CA ALA A 42 6.19 28.62 9.99
C ALA A 42 4.72 28.25 10.30
N PRO A 43 4.46 27.02 10.76
CA PRO A 43 3.11 26.56 10.99
C PRO A 43 2.37 27.52 11.91
N ALA A 44 1.27 28.09 11.43
CA ALA A 44 0.32 28.75 12.29
C ALA A 44 -0.16 27.68 13.29
N ARG A 45 0.14 27.88 14.56
CA ARG A 45 -0.44 27.07 15.63
C ARG A 45 -1.94 27.25 15.56
N ALA A 46 -2.65 26.23 15.09
CA ALA A 46 -4.08 26.12 15.36
C ALA A 46 -4.22 26.05 16.89
N ARG A 47 -4.96 26.97 17.47
CA ARG A 47 -5.43 26.84 18.83
C ARG A 47 -6.46 25.72 18.84
N ASP A 48 -6.09 24.58 19.39
CA ASP A 48 -7.05 23.54 19.74
C ASP A 48 -7.74 23.93 21.04
N ASP A 49 -9.02 24.25 20.94
CA ASP A 49 -9.94 24.30 22.08
C ASP A 49 -10.45 22.86 22.31
N ASP A 50 -9.65 22.01 22.94
CA ASP A 50 -10.10 20.83 23.66
C ASP A 50 -9.02 20.36 24.64
N ASP A 51 -9.39 20.30 25.89
CA ASP A 51 -8.58 20.02 27.09
C ASP A 51 -8.17 18.53 27.20
N GLN A 52 -7.63 17.96 26.12
CA GLN A 52 -7.06 16.61 26.09
C GLN A 52 -5.67 16.66 25.47
N GLY A 53 -4.66 16.37 26.28
CA GLY A 53 -3.24 16.50 25.99
C GLY A 53 -2.83 16.12 24.58
N GLY A 54 -1.92 16.90 23.99
CA GLY A 54 -1.33 16.64 22.67
C GLY A 54 -0.61 15.29 22.60
N PRO A 55 -0.16 14.88 21.41
CA PRO A 55 0.64 13.66 21.27
C PRO A 55 1.92 13.77 22.10
N PRO A 56 2.54 12.63 22.48
CA PRO A 56 3.79 12.63 23.20
C PRO A 56 4.83 13.51 22.47
N GLN A 57 5.36 14.50 23.21
CA GLN A 57 6.33 15.43 22.64
C GLN A 57 7.57 14.68 22.17
N ASP A 58 8.12 15.10 21.03
CA ASP A 58 9.33 14.52 20.46
C ASP A 58 9.25 13.00 20.21
N SER A 59 8.04 12.46 19.97
CA SER A 59 7.87 11.05 19.59
C SER A 59 8.75 10.68 18.39
N GLY A 60 9.39 9.50 18.43
CA GLY A 60 10.31 9.02 17.42
C GLY A 60 11.74 9.53 17.54
N GLN A 61 12.03 10.51 18.40
CA GLN A 61 13.40 10.99 18.65
C GLN A 61 14.17 10.01 19.54
N ARG A 62 15.47 9.90 19.30
CA ARG A 62 16.36 9.03 20.08
C ARG A 62 16.28 9.35 21.58
N GLY A 63 16.09 8.31 22.41
CA GLY A 63 15.99 8.44 23.87
C GLY A 63 14.64 8.97 24.38
N ARG A 64 13.70 9.30 23.52
CA ARG A 64 12.32 9.63 23.92
C ARG A 64 11.49 8.38 24.04
N ARG A 65 10.71 8.30 25.10
CA ARG A 65 9.89 7.13 25.42
C ARG A 65 8.43 7.53 25.61
N TYR A 66 7.55 6.68 25.13
CA TYR A 66 6.13 6.73 25.46
C TYR A 66 5.55 5.31 25.50
N VAL A 67 4.41 5.18 26.15
CA VAL A 67 3.69 3.92 26.28
C VAL A 67 2.25 4.10 25.83
N ILE A 68 1.78 3.20 24.99
CA ILE A 68 0.38 3.06 24.60
C ILE A 68 -0.26 2.13 25.63
N ARG A 69 -1.27 2.59 26.36
CA ARG A 69 -1.82 1.94 27.56
C ARG A 69 -3.17 1.27 27.32
N GLY A 70 -3.28 0.02 27.77
CA GLY A 70 -4.54 -0.66 28.03
C GLY A 70 -5.38 -1.00 26.81
N GLY A 71 -4.80 -0.99 25.63
CA GLY A 71 -5.49 -1.33 24.38
C GLY A 71 -5.71 -2.83 24.18
N MET A 72 -6.67 -3.20 23.34
CA MET A 72 -6.74 -4.53 22.75
C MET A 72 -5.61 -4.63 21.72
N VAL A 73 -4.52 -5.36 22.06
CA VAL A 73 -3.32 -5.40 21.22
C VAL A 73 -3.29 -6.66 20.37
N MET A 74 -3.23 -6.46 19.06
CA MET A 74 -3.03 -7.51 18.07
C MET A 74 -1.68 -7.29 17.38
N THR A 75 -0.67 -8.06 17.78
CA THR A 75 0.73 -7.84 17.34
C THR A 75 1.00 -8.34 15.94
N MET A 76 0.17 -9.19 15.39
CA MET A 76 0.41 -9.96 14.15
C MET A 76 1.66 -10.86 14.20
N ASP A 77 2.19 -11.14 15.40
CA ASP A 77 3.31 -12.05 15.64
C ASP A 77 2.84 -13.27 16.45
N PRO A 78 2.59 -14.41 15.80
CA PRO A 78 2.07 -15.60 16.47
C PRO A 78 3.09 -16.27 17.39
N THR A 79 4.37 -15.86 17.38
CA THR A 79 5.41 -16.39 18.27
C THR A 79 5.38 -15.76 19.65
N MET A 80 4.67 -14.64 19.81
CA MET A 80 4.50 -13.98 21.10
C MET A 80 3.50 -14.72 22.01
N PRO A 81 3.53 -14.47 23.33
CA PRO A 81 2.53 -15.00 24.25
C PRO A 81 1.09 -14.73 23.76
N ASN A 82 0.17 -15.66 24.00
CA ASN A 82 -1.22 -15.61 23.52
C ASN A 82 -1.34 -15.45 21.99
N LYS A 83 -0.35 -15.95 21.23
CA LYS A 83 -0.26 -15.78 19.77
C LYS A 83 -0.25 -14.29 19.34
N GLY A 84 0.24 -13.43 20.21
CA GLY A 84 0.30 -11.98 19.96
C GLY A 84 -1.03 -11.23 20.12
N GLU A 85 -2.03 -11.83 20.73
CA GLU A 85 -3.35 -11.23 20.97
C GLU A 85 -3.59 -11.00 22.45
N PHE A 86 -3.87 -9.77 22.84
CA PHE A 86 -4.08 -9.36 24.22
C PHE A 86 -5.38 -8.57 24.35
N VAL A 87 -6.26 -8.98 25.26
CA VAL A 87 -7.52 -8.24 25.56
C VAL A 87 -7.22 -6.86 26.14
N SER A 88 -6.14 -6.76 26.95
CA SER A 88 -5.63 -5.49 27.48
C SER A 88 -4.12 -5.60 27.66
N ALA A 89 -3.38 -4.79 26.95
CA ALA A 89 -1.93 -4.72 27.06
C ALA A 89 -1.39 -3.31 26.73
N ASP A 90 -0.11 -3.14 27.01
CA ASP A 90 0.65 -1.92 26.73
C ASP A 90 1.68 -2.18 25.63
N VAL A 91 2.01 -1.13 24.86
CA VAL A 91 3.12 -1.12 23.92
C VAL A 91 4.08 0.00 24.32
N LEU A 92 5.30 -0.35 24.72
CA LEU A 92 6.35 0.61 25.08
C LEU A 92 7.22 0.89 23.86
N VAL A 93 7.36 2.16 23.53
CA VAL A 93 8.18 2.66 22.41
C VAL A 93 9.30 3.54 22.94
N GLU A 94 10.51 3.34 22.40
CA GLU A 94 11.67 4.21 22.64
C GLU A 94 12.33 4.60 21.32
N GLY A 95 12.41 5.89 21.06
CA GLY A 95 12.82 6.40 19.76
C GLY A 95 11.93 5.82 18.66
N LYS A 96 12.55 5.13 17.69
CA LYS A 96 11.79 4.48 16.60
C LYS A 96 11.39 3.03 16.89
N LYS A 97 11.77 2.45 18.04
CA LYS A 97 11.66 1.03 18.30
C LYS A 97 10.58 0.67 19.30
N ILE A 98 9.90 -0.44 19.05
CA ILE A 98 9.11 -1.15 20.06
C ILE A 98 10.08 -1.81 21.04
N VAL A 99 9.94 -1.50 22.31
CA VAL A 99 10.79 -2.05 23.37
C VAL A 99 10.15 -3.27 24.02
N ALA A 100 8.84 -3.16 24.30
CA ALA A 100 8.09 -4.24 24.94
C ALA A 100 6.62 -4.18 24.56
N VAL A 101 5.97 -5.33 24.58
CA VAL A 101 4.52 -5.49 24.47
C VAL A 101 4.06 -6.46 25.55
N GLY A 102 3.06 -6.12 26.30
CA GLY A 102 2.50 -6.97 27.35
C GLY A 102 1.68 -6.18 28.38
N PRO A 103 0.99 -6.88 29.30
CA PRO A 103 0.17 -6.21 30.30
C PRO A 103 1.02 -5.47 31.36
N ASN A 104 0.53 -4.31 31.80
CA ASN A 104 1.07 -3.55 32.93
C ASN A 104 2.58 -3.23 32.86
N LEU A 105 3.07 -2.78 31.71
CA LEU A 105 4.48 -2.44 31.52
C LEU A 105 4.93 -1.29 32.42
N LYS A 106 6.09 -1.46 33.06
CA LYS A 106 6.72 -0.35 33.81
C LYS A 106 7.36 0.62 32.83
N ALA A 107 6.86 1.85 32.79
CA ALA A 107 7.27 2.88 31.83
C ALA A 107 7.50 4.23 32.53
N GLY A 108 8.16 4.23 33.70
CA GLY A 108 8.40 5.46 34.47
C GLY A 108 9.07 6.55 33.64
N GLY A 109 8.53 7.77 33.66
CA GLY A 109 9.02 8.93 32.91
C GLY A 109 8.71 8.93 31.41
N ALA A 110 7.98 7.93 30.89
CA ALA A 110 7.50 7.92 29.53
C ALA A 110 6.21 8.75 29.37
N GLY A 111 6.03 9.37 28.20
CA GLY A 111 4.72 9.94 27.85
C GLY A 111 3.68 8.82 27.69
N GLU A 112 2.40 9.13 27.83
CA GLU A 112 1.35 8.13 27.75
C GLU A 112 0.35 8.44 26.63
N ILE A 113 -0.09 7.38 25.93
CA ILE A 113 -1.20 7.38 24.98
C ILE A 113 -2.26 6.42 25.55
N ASP A 114 -3.42 6.93 25.90
CA ASP A 114 -4.53 6.10 26.36
C ASP A 114 -5.18 5.35 25.19
N ALA A 115 -5.11 4.03 25.22
CA ALA A 115 -5.71 3.16 24.22
C ALA A 115 -6.84 2.26 24.78
N ARG A 116 -7.35 2.57 25.97
CA ARG A 116 -8.53 1.86 26.51
C ARG A 116 -9.73 2.05 25.58
N GLY A 117 -10.46 0.97 25.31
CA GLY A 117 -11.54 0.98 24.32
C GLY A 117 -11.06 1.00 22.85
N LYS A 118 -9.77 0.81 22.59
CA LYS A 118 -9.16 0.90 21.26
C LYS A 118 -8.42 -0.38 20.89
N ILE A 119 -8.25 -0.60 19.59
CA ILE A 119 -7.41 -1.67 19.05
C ILE A 119 -6.05 -1.07 18.65
N VAL A 120 -4.98 -1.74 19.06
CA VAL A 120 -3.59 -1.37 18.73
C VAL A 120 -2.98 -2.47 17.89
N MET A 121 -2.58 -2.16 16.67
CA MET A 121 -2.04 -3.13 15.73
C MET A 121 -0.96 -2.50 14.81
N PRO A 122 -0.19 -3.33 14.04
CA PRO A 122 0.69 -2.80 13.02
C PRO A 122 -0.09 -2.01 11.98
N GLY A 123 0.53 -0.95 11.44
CA GLY A 123 -0.03 -0.25 10.29
C GLY A 123 -0.08 -1.13 9.04
N PHE A 124 -0.98 -0.81 8.13
CA PHE A 124 -1.14 -1.51 6.87
C PHE A 124 0.06 -1.29 5.95
N VAL A 125 0.32 -2.28 5.10
CA VAL A 125 1.42 -2.30 4.12
C VAL A 125 0.83 -2.50 2.73
N ASP A 126 0.80 -1.44 1.95
CA ASP A 126 0.35 -1.44 0.55
C ASP A 126 1.51 -1.82 -0.37
N THR A 127 1.37 -2.93 -1.08
CA THR A 127 2.47 -3.47 -1.91
C THR A 127 2.42 -3.06 -3.38
N HIS A 128 1.44 -2.23 -3.76
CA HIS A 128 1.32 -1.68 -5.11
C HIS A 128 0.30 -0.53 -5.15
N HIS A 129 0.76 0.66 -5.45
CA HIS A 129 -0.09 1.85 -5.60
C HIS A 129 0.51 2.85 -6.58
N HIS A 130 -0.28 3.35 -7.52
CA HIS A 130 0.11 4.40 -8.47
C HIS A 130 -0.21 5.78 -7.88
N GLN A 131 0.63 6.22 -6.94
CA GLN A 131 0.33 7.42 -6.15
C GLN A 131 0.38 8.72 -6.96
N PHE A 132 1.15 8.77 -8.05
CA PHE A 132 1.22 9.93 -8.94
C PHE A 132 -0.16 10.29 -9.54
N GLU A 133 -1.11 9.34 -9.61
CA GLU A 133 -2.43 9.55 -10.17
C GLU A 133 -3.43 10.25 -9.24
N THR A 134 -3.04 10.61 -8.04
CA THR A 134 -3.95 11.15 -7.02
C THR A 134 -4.72 12.40 -7.50
N ALA A 135 -4.14 13.22 -8.38
CA ALA A 135 -4.87 14.35 -8.98
C ALA A 135 -6.04 13.92 -9.88
N LEU A 136 -6.06 12.66 -10.31
CA LEU A 136 -7.06 12.09 -11.24
C LEU A 136 -8.08 11.19 -10.54
N ARG A 137 -8.17 11.23 -9.21
CA ARG A 137 -9.11 10.41 -8.41
C ARG A 137 -10.51 10.43 -8.99
N SER A 138 -11.14 9.25 -9.07
CA SER A 138 -12.50 9.04 -9.59
C SER A 138 -12.72 9.45 -11.05
N PHE A 139 -11.69 9.78 -11.82
CA PHE A 139 -11.84 10.20 -13.21
C PHE A 139 -12.34 9.05 -14.12
N LEU A 140 -11.99 7.80 -13.80
CA LEU A 140 -12.36 6.61 -14.55
C LEU A 140 -13.08 5.54 -13.70
N SER A 141 -14.07 5.92 -12.90
CA SER A 141 -14.79 4.97 -12.03
C SER A 141 -15.42 3.80 -12.77
N ASN A 142 -15.82 3.98 -14.03
CA ASN A 142 -16.34 2.94 -14.92
C ASN A 142 -15.29 2.46 -15.95
N GLY A 143 -14.02 2.79 -15.76
CA GLY A 143 -12.96 2.46 -16.69
C GLY A 143 -12.58 0.98 -16.67
N VAL A 144 -12.05 0.51 -17.80
CA VAL A 144 -11.40 -0.79 -17.95
C VAL A 144 -9.91 -0.58 -18.25
N LEU A 145 -9.09 -1.61 -18.04
CA LEU A 145 -7.63 -1.51 -18.18
C LEU A 145 -7.20 -1.10 -19.60
N ILE A 146 -7.67 -1.87 -20.59
CA ILE A 146 -7.41 -1.62 -22.01
C ILE A 146 -8.68 -1.88 -22.83
N ASN A 147 -8.76 -1.27 -24.01
CA ASN A 147 -9.77 -1.58 -24.99
C ASN A 147 -9.66 -3.06 -25.43
N ASP A 148 -10.78 -3.74 -25.58
CA ASP A 148 -10.82 -5.18 -25.89
C ASP A 148 -10.47 -5.51 -27.34
N GLN A 149 -10.13 -4.51 -28.15
CA GLN A 149 -9.76 -4.64 -29.56
C GLN A 149 -10.80 -5.39 -30.43
N SER A 150 -12.03 -5.51 -29.95
CA SER A 150 -13.10 -6.18 -30.69
C SER A 150 -13.56 -5.42 -31.95
N GLY A 151 -13.01 -4.23 -32.19
CA GLY A 151 -13.45 -3.33 -33.25
C GLY A 151 -14.76 -2.60 -32.94
N SER A 152 -15.43 -2.93 -31.85
CA SER A 152 -16.53 -2.15 -31.30
C SER A 152 -15.95 -0.92 -30.62
N ALA A 153 -16.51 0.27 -30.87
CA ALA A 153 -16.20 1.43 -30.05
C ALA A 153 -16.51 1.04 -28.60
N SER A 154 -15.48 0.88 -27.78
CA SER A 154 -15.68 0.61 -26.35
C SER A 154 -16.49 1.75 -25.76
N ALA A 155 -17.63 1.47 -25.17
CA ALA A 155 -18.43 2.46 -24.47
C ALA A 155 -17.73 2.93 -23.17
N PHE A 156 -16.68 2.22 -22.74
CA PHE A 156 -15.96 2.50 -21.51
C PHE A 156 -14.59 3.09 -21.81
N PRO A 157 -14.19 4.16 -21.10
CA PRO A 157 -12.84 4.70 -21.23
C PRO A 157 -11.81 3.69 -20.73
N SER A 158 -10.70 3.59 -21.46
CA SER A 158 -9.57 2.72 -21.08
C SER A 158 -8.59 3.48 -20.21
N TYR A 159 -8.13 2.83 -19.13
CA TYR A 159 -7.08 3.34 -18.27
C TYR A 159 -5.79 3.58 -19.06
N PHE A 160 -5.37 2.60 -19.86
CA PHE A 160 -4.14 2.69 -20.63
C PHE A 160 -4.12 3.90 -21.56
N GLU A 161 -5.21 4.14 -22.29
CA GLU A 161 -5.31 5.23 -23.27
C GLU A 161 -5.45 6.61 -22.60
N PHE A 162 -6.32 6.72 -21.58
CA PHE A 162 -6.56 8.01 -20.93
C PHE A 162 -5.48 8.38 -19.92
N ILE A 163 -5.13 7.46 -19.03
CA ILE A 163 -4.19 7.79 -17.95
C ILE A 163 -2.76 7.73 -18.47
N LEU A 164 -2.33 6.56 -18.99
CA LEU A 164 -0.91 6.35 -19.30
C LEU A 164 -0.48 7.02 -20.61
N LEU A 165 -1.33 7.05 -21.66
CA LEU A 165 -0.95 7.62 -22.96
C LEU A 165 -1.36 9.08 -23.15
N THR A 166 -2.35 9.59 -22.42
CA THR A 166 -2.88 10.95 -22.62
C THR A 166 -2.53 11.89 -21.47
N LEU A 167 -2.79 11.49 -20.22
CA LEU A 167 -2.63 12.39 -19.07
C LEU A 167 -1.21 12.32 -18.48
N ALA A 168 -0.65 11.14 -18.30
CA ALA A 168 0.68 11.00 -17.71
C ALA A 168 1.79 11.75 -18.50
N PRO A 169 1.81 11.75 -19.84
CA PRO A 169 2.86 12.43 -20.61
C PRO A 169 2.97 13.94 -20.39
N VAL A 170 1.93 14.59 -19.89
CA VAL A 170 1.90 16.05 -19.71
C VAL A 170 2.11 16.50 -18.28
N TYR A 171 2.37 15.58 -17.36
CA TYR A 171 2.73 15.92 -15.97
C TYR A 171 4.01 16.74 -15.93
N ARG A 172 4.02 17.75 -15.09
CA ARG A 172 5.22 18.52 -14.71
C ARG A 172 5.77 17.98 -13.38
N PRO A 173 7.04 18.23 -13.04
CA PRO A 173 7.59 17.78 -11.74
C PRO A 173 6.77 18.22 -10.52
N GLN A 174 6.17 19.42 -10.55
CA GLN A 174 5.29 19.88 -9.47
C GLN A 174 3.97 19.11 -9.37
N ASP A 175 3.46 18.61 -10.51
CA ASP A 175 2.23 17.80 -10.55
C ASP A 175 2.50 16.43 -9.94
N VAL A 176 3.66 15.86 -10.24
CA VAL A 176 4.14 14.63 -9.60
C VAL A 176 4.26 14.85 -8.10
N TYR A 177 5.00 15.88 -7.66
CA TYR A 177 5.22 16.15 -6.24
C TYR A 177 3.91 16.26 -5.45
N ILE A 178 2.94 17.06 -5.93
CA ILE A 178 1.70 17.28 -5.17
C ILE A 178 0.79 16.05 -5.16
N SER A 179 0.74 15.29 -6.27
CA SER A 179 -0.01 14.04 -6.34
C SER A 179 0.54 13.00 -5.38
N GLU A 180 1.85 12.77 -5.42
CA GLU A 180 2.56 11.85 -4.51
C GLU A 180 2.39 12.26 -3.03
N LEU A 181 2.56 13.54 -2.71
CA LEU A 181 2.43 14.01 -1.34
C LEU A 181 1.00 13.87 -0.82
N PHE A 182 0.01 14.30 -1.61
CA PHE A 182 -1.39 14.26 -1.17
C PHE A 182 -1.91 12.83 -1.07
N GLY A 183 -1.59 11.98 -2.05
CA GLY A 183 -1.92 10.56 -2.05
C GLY A 183 -1.31 9.84 -0.85
N GLY A 184 -0.02 10.10 -0.59
CA GLY A 184 0.68 9.54 0.55
C GLY A 184 0.09 9.94 1.90
N LEU A 185 -0.30 11.20 2.05
CA LEU A 185 -0.97 11.67 3.26
C LEU A 185 -2.38 11.08 3.41
N SER A 186 -3.10 10.88 2.29
CA SER A 186 -4.41 10.25 2.31
C SER A 186 -4.36 8.80 2.77
N GLN A 187 -3.41 8.02 2.26
CA GLN A 187 -3.21 6.64 2.72
C GLN A 187 -2.69 6.57 4.16
N LEU A 188 -1.83 7.51 4.57
CA LEU A 188 -1.41 7.63 5.97
C LEU A 188 -2.59 7.89 6.90
N ASP A 189 -3.54 8.75 6.49
CA ASP A 189 -4.79 9.01 7.21
C ASP A 189 -5.65 7.75 7.36
N ASP A 190 -5.56 6.83 6.42
CA ASP A 190 -6.25 5.54 6.39
C ASP A 190 -5.51 4.41 7.14
N GLY A 191 -4.35 4.69 7.74
CA GLY A 191 -3.57 3.70 8.50
C GLY A 191 -2.52 2.93 7.69
N VAL A 192 -2.30 3.28 6.43
CA VAL A 192 -1.21 2.72 5.61
C VAL A 192 0.12 3.37 6.02
N THR A 193 0.92 2.64 6.79
CA THR A 193 2.22 3.13 7.26
C THR A 193 3.37 2.85 6.29
N THR A 194 3.16 1.93 5.35
CA THR A 194 4.14 1.54 4.34
C THR A 194 3.48 1.38 2.98
N VAL A 195 4.07 1.93 1.91
CA VAL A 195 3.60 1.77 0.53
C VAL A 195 4.74 1.34 -0.39
N HIS A 196 4.43 0.53 -1.39
CA HIS A 196 5.20 0.44 -2.61
C HIS A 196 4.54 1.38 -3.64
N ASP A 197 5.15 2.53 -3.84
CA ASP A 197 4.75 3.49 -4.86
C ASP A 197 5.28 3.04 -6.22
N VAL A 198 4.39 2.59 -7.10
CA VAL A 198 4.71 2.21 -8.48
C VAL A 198 4.67 3.47 -9.34
N SER A 199 5.78 4.16 -9.36
CA SER A 199 5.89 5.46 -10.03
C SER A 199 6.24 5.29 -11.50
N GLN A 200 5.34 5.70 -12.40
CA GLN A 200 5.48 5.61 -13.86
C GLN A 200 5.57 7.00 -14.51
N ILE A 201 6.34 7.91 -13.90
CA ILE A 201 6.31 9.33 -14.25
C ILE A 201 7.73 9.92 -14.37
N HIS A 202 8.66 9.20 -14.98
CA HIS A 202 10.09 9.53 -15.02
C HIS A 202 10.54 10.19 -16.31
N HIS A 203 9.78 11.19 -16.79
CA HIS A 203 10.04 11.91 -18.04
C HIS A 203 11.37 12.66 -18.04
N SER A 204 11.87 13.03 -16.87
CA SER A 204 13.19 13.63 -16.66
C SER A 204 13.68 13.33 -15.24
N PRO A 205 14.98 13.54 -14.94
CA PRO A 205 15.48 13.41 -13.57
C PRO A 205 14.70 14.23 -12.54
N GLN A 206 14.18 15.39 -12.91
CA GLN A 206 13.41 16.25 -12.03
C GLN A 206 12.05 15.65 -11.64
N HIS A 207 11.43 14.87 -12.52
CA HIS A 207 10.21 14.14 -12.20
C HIS A 207 10.47 13.05 -11.15
N SER A 208 11.52 12.24 -11.35
CA SER A 208 11.95 11.23 -10.38
C SER A 208 12.30 11.85 -9.02
N ASP A 209 13.06 12.96 -9.04
CA ASP A 209 13.46 13.65 -7.82
C ASP A 209 12.24 14.24 -7.07
N ALA A 210 11.21 14.71 -7.82
CA ALA A 210 9.97 15.21 -7.27
C ALA A 210 9.15 14.12 -6.58
N ALA A 211 8.99 12.95 -7.21
CA ALA A 211 8.32 11.80 -6.61
C ALA A 211 9.03 11.36 -5.32
N ILE A 212 10.34 11.17 -5.37
CA ILE A 212 11.14 10.74 -4.21
C ILE A 212 11.04 11.76 -3.07
N GLN A 213 11.13 13.07 -3.37
CA GLN A 213 11.01 14.11 -2.35
C GLN A 213 9.64 14.09 -1.67
N ALA A 214 8.57 13.90 -2.45
CA ALA A 214 7.22 13.79 -1.91
C ALA A 214 7.07 12.59 -0.96
N LEU A 215 7.62 11.43 -1.33
CA LEU A 215 7.62 10.25 -0.45
C LEU A 215 8.34 10.52 0.88
N PHE A 216 9.48 11.22 0.87
CA PHE A 216 10.14 11.64 2.10
C PHE A 216 9.28 12.62 2.93
N ASP A 217 8.63 13.59 2.26
CA ASP A 217 7.86 14.63 2.92
C ASP A 217 6.54 14.11 3.54
N THR A 218 5.97 12.99 3.05
CA THR A 218 4.85 12.33 3.71
C THR A 218 5.20 11.85 5.11
N GLY A 219 6.47 11.50 5.34
CA GLY A 219 6.96 10.98 6.60
C GLY A 219 6.46 9.57 6.95
N ARG A 220 5.90 8.83 5.99
CA ARG A 220 5.63 7.40 6.11
C ARG A 220 6.75 6.57 5.52
N ARG A 221 6.73 5.28 5.76
CA ARG A 221 7.64 4.35 5.09
C ARG A 221 7.18 4.12 3.65
N ALA A 222 8.15 4.06 2.72
CA ALA A 222 7.85 3.80 1.33
C ALA A 222 8.94 2.98 0.63
N ALA A 223 8.53 2.19 -0.36
CA ALA A 223 9.38 1.66 -1.40
C ALA A 223 9.12 2.49 -2.67
N PHE A 224 10.08 3.30 -3.07
CA PHE A 224 10.02 4.01 -4.35
C PHE A 224 10.23 3.01 -5.48
N GLY A 225 9.19 2.70 -6.23
CA GLY A 225 9.22 1.88 -7.43
C GLY A 225 9.64 2.73 -8.63
N TYR A 226 10.84 2.52 -9.12
CA TYR A 226 11.32 3.19 -10.32
C TYR A 226 10.91 2.38 -11.54
N PHE A 227 9.75 2.73 -12.10
CA PHE A 227 9.16 2.09 -13.27
C PHE A 227 9.41 2.93 -14.53
N GLU A 228 8.85 2.52 -15.66
CA GLU A 228 8.98 3.25 -16.92
C GLU A 228 8.33 4.64 -16.85
N SER A 229 8.60 5.45 -17.86
CA SER A 229 7.92 6.72 -18.06
C SER A 229 6.70 6.49 -18.94
N ALA A 230 5.51 6.54 -18.36
CA ALA A 230 4.26 6.32 -19.07
C ALA A 230 4.13 7.22 -20.31
N GLY A 231 3.64 6.65 -21.41
CA GLY A 231 3.47 7.35 -22.69
C GLY A 231 4.73 7.54 -23.52
N GLY A 232 5.86 6.95 -23.13
CA GLY A 232 7.09 6.96 -23.95
C GLY A 232 7.66 8.36 -24.21
N VAL A 233 7.58 9.27 -23.24
CA VAL A 233 7.98 10.68 -23.39
C VAL A 233 9.46 10.81 -23.73
N ALA A 234 9.77 11.70 -24.66
CA ALA A 234 11.15 12.02 -25.02
C ALA A 234 11.93 12.59 -23.81
N GLY A 235 13.16 12.11 -23.62
CA GLY A 235 13.99 12.49 -22.46
C GLY A 235 13.85 11.53 -21.28
N ASN A 236 13.04 10.50 -21.40
CA ASN A 236 12.94 9.40 -20.45
C ASN A 236 14.32 8.82 -20.13
N GLN A 237 14.64 8.71 -18.85
CA GLN A 237 15.92 8.20 -18.35
C GLN A 237 15.83 6.74 -17.87
N TYR A 238 14.63 6.16 -17.81
CA TYR A 238 14.42 4.77 -17.40
C TYR A 238 14.97 3.80 -18.46
N PRO A 239 15.66 2.73 -18.08
CA PRO A 239 15.95 2.29 -16.70
C PRO A 239 17.30 2.82 -16.16
N PHE A 240 18.09 3.53 -16.94
CA PHE A 240 19.51 3.78 -16.69
C PHE A 240 19.76 4.79 -15.56
N ASP A 241 18.85 5.72 -15.30
CA ASP A 241 18.96 6.69 -14.20
C ASP A 241 18.81 6.06 -12.80
N ALA A 242 18.40 4.80 -12.74
CA ALA A 242 18.34 4.04 -11.48
C ALA A 242 19.65 4.09 -10.69
N ARG A 243 20.80 4.11 -11.37
CA ARG A 243 22.13 4.21 -10.74
C ARG A 243 22.35 5.54 -10.05
N ARG A 244 21.94 6.67 -10.69
CA ARG A 244 21.98 8.01 -10.09
C ARG A 244 21.05 8.05 -8.88
N ILE A 245 19.80 7.65 -9.06
CA ILE A 245 18.76 7.66 -8.03
C ILE A 245 19.21 6.84 -6.82
N LYS A 246 19.69 5.62 -7.02
CA LYS A 246 20.18 4.75 -5.94
C LYS A 246 21.31 5.39 -5.17
N LYS A 247 22.29 5.97 -5.87
CA LYS A 247 23.45 6.64 -5.25
C LYS A 247 23.06 7.91 -4.50
N GLN A 248 22.15 8.70 -5.07
CA GLN A 248 21.81 10.02 -4.55
C GLN A 248 20.84 9.95 -3.36
N PHE A 249 19.83 9.08 -3.41
CA PHE A 249 18.73 9.09 -2.46
C PHE A 249 18.69 7.84 -1.56
N PHE A 250 19.26 6.72 -1.99
CA PHE A 250 19.07 5.42 -1.33
C PHE A 250 20.40 4.75 -0.96
N SER A 251 21.38 5.53 -0.55
CA SER A 251 22.68 5.03 -0.08
C SER A 251 22.66 4.49 1.34
N SER A 252 21.67 4.88 2.15
CA SER A 252 21.48 4.38 3.52
C SER A 252 20.39 3.31 3.59
N SER A 253 20.60 2.28 4.42
CA SER A 253 19.57 1.30 4.78
C SER A 253 18.73 1.74 5.99
N ASP A 254 19.14 2.80 6.70
CA ASP A 254 18.48 3.32 7.90
C ASP A 254 17.63 4.56 7.62
N GLN A 255 16.77 4.47 6.61
CA GLN A 255 15.84 5.53 6.20
C GLN A 255 14.44 4.95 5.96
N LEU A 256 13.43 5.82 5.94
CA LEU A 256 12.03 5.39 5.75
C LEU A 256 11.76 4.97 4.30
N VAL A 257 12.38 5.64 3.33
CA VAL A 257 12.17 5.36 1.91
C VAL A 257 13.34 4.53 1.38
N HIS A 258 13.02 3.44 0.69
CA HIS A 258 14.00 2.62 -0.04
C HIS A 258 13.57 2.51 -1.52
N MET A 259 14.33 1.77 -2.34
CA MET A 259 14.10 1.68 -3.78
C MET A 259 13.82 0.24 -4.20
N ILE A 260 12.83 0.08 -5.08
CA ILE A 260 12.54 -1.13 -5.86
C ILE A 260 12.69 -0.77 -7.33
N MET A 261 13.22 -1.69 -8.14
CA MET A 261 13.30 -1.53 -9.59
C MET A 261 12.03 -2.02 -10.24
N GLY A 262 11.39 -1.20 -11.06
CA GLY A 262 10.36 -1.63 -11.99
C GLY A 262 10.99 -2.40 -13.15
N GLY A 263 10.33 -3.44 -13.62
CA GLY A 263 10.87 -4.30 -14.67
C GLY A 263 9.76 -4.85 -15.57
N GLU A 264 9.05 -3.95 -16.22
CA GLU A 264 7.85 -4.29 -16.96
C GLU A 264 8.12 -5.18 -18.17
N VAL A 265 7.38 -6.28 -18.22
CA VAL A 265 7.51 -7.31 -19.25
C VAL A 265 6.84 -6.88 -20.55
N TYR A 266 5.77 -6.09 -20.48
CA TYR A 266 5.05 -5.59 -21.65
C TYR A 266 5.81 -4.55 -22.49
N LEU A 267 6.87 -3.97 -21.96
CA LEU A 267 7.74 -3.04 -22.71
C LEU A 267 8.65 -3.75 -23.72
N GLY A 268 8.63 -5.07 -23.74
CA GLY A 268 9.40 -5.90 -24.66
C GLY A 268 10.73 -6.38 -24.08
N PRO A 269 11.36 -7.37 -24.74
CA PRO A 269 12.49 -8.13 -24.18
C PRO A 269 13.70 -7.27 -23.78
N GLN A 270 14.08 -6.29 -24.61
CA GLN A 270 15.24 -5.46 -24.32
C GLN A 270 15.05 -4.60 -23.07
N SER A 271 13.89 -3.96 -22.89
CA SER A 271 13.58 -3.14 -21.73
C SER A 271 13.52 -3.97 -20.46
N THR A 272 12.91 -5.16 -20.53
CA THR A 272 12.86 -6.12 -19.43
C THR A 272 14.27 -6.55 -19.04
N ASP A 273 15.11 -6.93 -20.00
CA ASP A 273 16.50 -7.33 -19.80
C ASP A 273 17.31 -6.24 -19.07
N ASP A 274 17.27 -5.02 -19.61
CA ASP A 274 18.05 -3.90 -19.06
C ASP A 274 17.60 -3.56 -17.63
N SER A 275 16.31 -3.46 -17.40
CA SER A 275 15.76 -3.09 -16.09
C SER A 275 16.04 -4.16 -15.02
N TRP A 276 15.83 -5.44 -15.33
CA TRP A 276 16.09 -6.52 -14.39
C TRP A 276 17.58 -6.67 -14.07
N LYS A 277 18.45 -6.55 -15.08
CA LYS A 277 19.90 -6.57 -14.88
C LYS A 277 20.38 -5.42 -14.02
N ILE A 278 19.90 -4.20 -14.29
CA ILE A 278 20.24 -3.01 -13.49
C ILE A 278 19.72 -3.17 -12.06
N GLY A 279 18.49 -3.63 -11.89
CA GLY A 279 17.92 -3.88 -10.57
C GLY A 279 18.80 -4.83 -9.74
N ARG A 280 19.19 -5.95 -10.31
CA ARG A 280 20.06 -6.94 -9.65
C ARG A 280 21.49 -6.45 -9.44
N GLU A 281 22.06 -5.71 -10.40
CA GLU A 281 23.36 -5.04 -10.24
C GLU A 281 23.37 -4.11 -9.00
N LEU A 282 22.27 -3.40 -8.79
CA LEU A 282 22.11 -2.47 -7.67
C LEU A 282 21.64 -3.12 -6.36
N GLY A 283 21.46 -4.45 -6.35
CA GLY A 283 20.95 -5.19 -5.20
C GLY A 283 19.50 -4.86 -4.84
N LEU A 284 18.70 -4.44 -5.83
CA LEU A 284 17.29 -4.09 -5.66
C LEU A 284 16.38 -5.30 -5.88
N GLN A 285 15.21 -5.28 -5.26
CA GLN A 285 14.09 -6.09 -5.64
C GLN A 285 13.56 -5.60 -7.00
N VAL A 286 13.01 -6.51 -7.81
CA VAL A 286 12.40 -6.19 -9.11
C VAL A 286 10.92 -6.48 -9.05
N ALA A 287 10.08 -5.47 -9.31
CA ALA A 287 8.64 -5.61 -9.38
C ALA A 287 8.15 -5.45 -10.83
N ALA A 288 7.10 -6.17 -11.21
CA ALA A 288 6.51 -6.10 -12.55
C ALA A 288 5.02 -6.41 -12.53
N HIS A 289 4.25 -5.70 -13.37
CA HIS A 289 2.86 -6.04 -13.66
C HIS A 289 2.79 -7.28 -14.54
N ILE A 290 2.13 -8.31 -14.05
CA ILE A 290 1.97 -9.59 -14.75
C ILE A 290 0.48 -9.89 -14.90
N LEU A 291 -0.09 -9.53 -16.05
CA LEU A 291 -1.53 -9.66 -16.24
C LEU A 291 -1.93 -10.03 -17.67
N SER A 292 -2.99 -10.83 -17.75
CA SER A 292 -3.51 -11.43 -18.96
C SER A 292 -3.89 -10.44 -20.07
N PRO A 293 -4.57 -9.29 -19.79
CA PRO A 293 -5.02 -8.37 -20.85
C PRO A 293 -3.91 -7.77 -21.70
N PHE A 294 -2.68 -7.68 -21.21
CA PHE A 294 -1.53 -7.23 -22.00
C PHE A 294 -0.92 -8.30 -22.91
N GLY A 295 -1.51 -9.51 -22.96
CA GLY A 295 -1.01 -10.59 -23.80
C GLY A 295 0.38 -11.11 -23.42
N ILE A 296 0.82 -10.87 -22.19
CA ILE A 296 2.20 -11.17 -21.75
C ILE A 296 2.43 -12.63 -21.35
N ARG A 297 1.39 -13.46 -21.33
CA ARG A 297 1.52 -14.87 -20.92
C ARG A 297 2.63 -15.62 -21.67
N PRO A 298 2.74 -15.57 -23.01
CA PRO A 298 3.85 -16.23 -23.72
C PRO A 298 5.22 -15.69 -23.30
N ILE A 299 5.34 -14.36 -23.16
CA ILE A 299 6.59 -13.70 -22.76
C ILE A 299 6.98 -14.12 -21.34
N PHE A 300 5.99 -14.21 -20.45
CA PHE A 300 6.22 -14.63 -19.06
C PHE A 300 6.56 -16.13 -18.97
N ASP A 301 6.00 -16.97 -19.83
CA ASP A 301 6.38 -18.38 -19.96
C ASP A 301 7.85 -18.51 -20.45
N ASP A 302 8.29 -17.68 -21.40
CA ASP A 302 9.69 -17.64 -21.84
C ASP A 302 10.63 -17.23 -20.70
N LEU A 303 10.28 -16.21 -19.90
CA LEU A 303 11.01 -15.84 -18.69
C LEU A 303 11.06 -16.97 -17.66
N ALA A 304 9.99 -17.74 -17.54
CA ALA A 304 9.92 -18.89 -16.64
C ALA A 304 10.83 -20.04 -17.11
N HIS A 305 11.01 -20.22 -18.42
CA HIS A 305 11.98 -21.17 -18.97
C HIS A 305 13.43 -20.76 -18.76
N ASP A 306 13.70 -19.47 -18.60
CA ASP A 306 15.05 -18.98 -18.30
C ASP A 306 15.51 -19.43 -16.92
N LYS A 307 16.63 -20.16 -16.89
CA LYS A 307 17.16 -20.71 -15.64
C LYS A 307 17.94 -19.71 -14.79
N GLY A 308 18.08 -18.46 -15.27
CA GLY A 308 18.96 -17.48 -14.63
C GLY A 308 20.42 -17.99 -14.62
N GLY A 309 21.33 -17.17 -14.96
CA GLY A 309 22.76 -17.48 -14.95
C GLY A 309 23.48 -16.76 -16.08
N ASN A 310 24.75 -16.44 -15.93
CA ASN A 310 25.60 -15.79 -16.94
C ASN A 310 24.93 -14.58 -17.69
N GLY A 311 24.20 -13.76 -16.94
CA GLY A 311 23.58 -12.56 -17.51
C GLY A 311 22.12 -12.70 -17.96
N THR A 312 21.47 -13.81 -17.67
CA THR A 312 20.03 -13.98 -17.91
C THR A 312 19.19 -13.42 -16.78
N ILE A 313 17.96 -13.05 -17.09
CA ILE A 313 17.08 -12.32 -16.15
C ILE A 313 16.17 -13.22 -15.33
N GLY A 314 15.99 -14.47 -15.64
CA GLY A 314 15.12 -15.48 -15.01
C GLY A 314 14.40 -15.13 -13.71
N ILE A 315 13.23 -15.66 -13.48
CA ILE A 315 12.43 -15.44 -12.26
C ILE A 315 13.22 -15.87 -11.02
N GLY A 316 13.14 -15.11 -9.95
CA GLY A 316 13.82 -15.39 -8.67
C GLY A 316 13.04 -14.88 -7.45
N GLY A 317 13.53 -15.20 -6.25
CA GLY A 317 12.96 -14.72 -4.99
C GLY A 317 13.11 -13.20 -4.77
N ASP A 318 13.75 -12.51 -5.69
CA ASP A 318 13.84 -11.05 -5.73
C ASP A 318 12.68 -10.41 -6.52
N ASN A 319 11.80 -11.21 -7.12
CA ASN A 319 10.67 -10.69 -7.86
C ASN A 319 9.42 -10.49 -6.98
N LEU A 320 8.77 -9.35 -7.19
CA LEU A 320 7.42 -9.04 -6.74
C LEU A 320 6.53 -8.88 -7.96
N PHE A 321 5.67 -9.87 -8.21
CA PHE A 321 4.73 -9.83 -9.31
C PHE A 321 3.40 -9.22 -8.87
N ILE A 322 2.95 -8.23 -9.63
CA ILE A 322 1.70 -7.52 -9.38
C ILE A 322 0.62 -8.18 -10.22
N HIS A 323 -0.52 -8.50 -9.61
CA HIS A 323 -1.69 -9.21 -10.15
C HIS A 323 -1.47 -10.69 -10.47
N MET A 324 -0.54 -11.01 -11.34
CA MET A 324 -0.23 -12.36 -11.84
C MET A 324 -1.47 -13.12 -12.36
N THR A 325 -2.39 -12.40 -13.04
CA THR A 325 -3.62 -12.96 -13.58
C THR A 325 -3.41 -13.68 -14.91
N GLY A 326 -4.07 -14.83 -15.10
CA GLY A 326 -4.13 -15.54 -16.38
C GLY A 326 -2.84 -16.22 -16.84
N MET A 327 -1.87 -16.41 -15.96
CA MET A 327 -0.60 -17.08 -16.27
C MET A 327 -0.75 -18.61 -16.34
N SER A 328 0.19 -19.27 -17.03
CA SER A 328 0.20 -20.72 -17.18
C SER A 328 0.54 -21.45 -15.88
N ASP A 329 0.15 -22.71 -15.77
CA ASP A 329 0.54 -23.57 -14.64
C ASP A 329 2.05 -23.71 -14.50
N PHE A 330 2.75 -23.72 -15.64
CA PHE A 330 4.21 -23.78 -15.66
C PHE A 330 4.83 -22.52 -15.04
N ALA A 331 4.39 -21.33 -15.46
CA ALA A 331 4.88 -20.06 -14.91
C ALA A 331 4.59 -19.94 -13.40
N TRP A 332 3.39 -20.35 -12.97
CA TRP A 332 3.03 -20.42 -11.57
C TRP A 332 3.96 -21.33 -10.77
N LYS A 333 4.22 -22.55 -11.30
CA LYS A 333 5.13 -23.48 -10.65
C LYS A 333 6.54 -22.90 -10.52
N VAL A 334 7.05 -22.24 -11.56
CA VAL A 334 8.37 -21.62 -11.51
C VAL A 334 8.43 -20.46 -10.52
N ALA A 335 7.42 -19.61 -10.49
CA ALA A 335 7.34 -18.50 -9.54
C ALA A 335 7.35 -19.01 -8.09
N HIS A 336 6.55 -20.04 -7.79
CA HIS A 336 6.53 -20.71 -6.50
C HIS A 336 7.91 -21.30 -6.13
N ASP A 337 8.45 -22.16 -6.97
CA ASP A 337 9.67 -22.92 -6.71
C ASP A 337 10.90 -22.01 -6.52
N ARG A 338 10.86 -20.82 -7.13
CA ARG A 338 11.92 -19.81 -7.03
C ARG A 338 11.65 -18.73 -5.97
N GLY A 339 10.51 -18.80 -5.29
CA GLY A 339 10.17 -17.92 -4.17
C GLY A 339 9.76 -16.51 -4.55
N ALA A 340 9.25 -16.31 -5.77
CA ALA A 340 8.68 -15.03 -6.17
C ALA A 340 7.46 -14.67 -5.31
N GLN A 341 7.23 -13.38 -5.09
CA GLN A 341 6.15 -12.84 -4.27
C GLN A 341 5.03 -12.31 -5.16
N VAL A 342 3.79 -12.29 -4.65
CA VAL A 342 2.62 -11.83 -5.41
C VAL A 342 1.85 -10.78 -4.62
N SER A 343 1.57 -9.64 -5.26
CA SER A 343 0.71 -8.56 -4.77
C SER A 343 -0.61 -8.56 -5.53
N ILE A 344 -1.74 -8.49 -4.83
CA ILE A 344 -3.09 -8.53 -5.42
C ILE A 344 -3.87 -7.29 -5.03
N ALA A 345 -4.48 -6.64 -6.03
CA ALA A 345 -5.41 -5.52 -5.89
C ALA A 345 -6.85 -5.96 -6.19
N PHE A 346 -7.44 -6.74 -5.30
CA PHE A 346 -8.72 -7.43 -5.54
C PHE A 346 -9.82 -6.56 -6.15
N PRO A 347 -10.14 -5.36 -5.61
CA PRO A 347 -11.20 -4.53 -6.18
C PRO A 347 -10.91 -4.10 -7.62
N ILE A 348 -9.66 -3.76 -7.93
CA ILE A 348 -9.26 -3.26 -9.24
C ILE A 348 -9.27 -4.39 -10.27
N GLU A 349 -8.70 -5.55 -9.92
CA GLU A 349 -8.69 -6.73 -10.80
C GLU A 349 -10.11 -7.13 -11.20
N MET A 350 -11.06 -7.08 -10.24
CA MET A 350 -12.46 -7.39 -10.47
C MET A 350 -13.17 -6.33 -11.33
N ASN A 351 -12.88 -5.04 -11.09
CA ASN A 351 -13.58 -3.92 -11.73
C ASN A 351 -13.04 -3.61 -13.13
N MET A 352 -11.71 -3.63 -13.31
CA MET A 352 -11.05 -3.12 -14.52
C MET A 352 -10.70 -4.21 -15.56
N ARG A 353 -11.23 -5.42 -15.43
CA ARG A 353 -10.99 -6.54 -16.36
C ARG A 353 -9.52 -6.99 -16.41
N HIS A 354 -8.81 -6.96 -15.27
CA HIS A 354 -7.45 -7.51 -15.20
C HIS A 354 -7.43 -9.04 -15.26
N GLY A 355 -8.55 -9.69 -15.01
CA GLY A 355 -8.69 -11.12 -14.88
C GLY A 355 -9.09 -11.54 -13.47
N MET A 356 -9.29 -12.84 -13.27
CA MET A 356 -9.65 -13.37 -11.93
C MET A 356 -8.45 -13.23 -10.99
N PRO A 357 -8.63 -12.56 -9.83
CA PRO A 357 -7.60 -12.54 -8.79
C PRO A 357 -7.16 -13.96 -8.42
N PRO A 358 -5.87 -14.30 -8.45
CA PRO A 358 -5.41 -15.69 -8.40
C PRO A 358 -5.38 -16.29 -6.98
N ILE A 359 -6.30 -15.90 -6.10
CA ILE A 359 -6.29 -16.29 -4.68
C ILE A 359 -6.43 -17.79 -4.46
N ILE A 360 -7.27 -18.46 -5.24
CA ILE A 360 -7.45 -19.92 -5.15
C ILE A 360 -6.15 -20.61 -5.56
N ARG A 361 -5.53 -20.17 -6.66
CA ARG A 361 -4.27 -20.71 -7.13
C ARG A 361 -3.14 -20.56 -6.10
N LEU A 362 -3.04 -19.40 -5.47
CA LEU A 362 -2.07 -19.17 -4.39
C LEU A 362 -2.29 -20.13 -3.23
N GLN A 363 -3.53 -20.30 -2.78
CA GLN A 363 -3.85 -21.25 -1.69
C GLN A 363 -3.53 -22.71 -2.07
N GLU A 364 -3.84 -23.14 -3.30
CA GLU A 364 -3.49 -24.48 -3.81
C GLU A 364 -1.98 -24.74 -3.78
N MET A 365 -1.19 -23.70 -3.99
CA MET A 365 0.28 -23.76 -4.00
C MET A 365 0.91 -23.50 -2.64
N GLY A 366 0.12 -23.22 -1.60
CA GLY A 366 0.63 -22.84 -0.28
C GLY A 366 1.32 -21.48 -0.26
N MET A 367 1.02 -20.62 -1.22
CA MET A 367 1.49 -19.23 -1.28
C MET A 367 0.48 -18.29 -0.62
N GLU A 368 0.96 -17.25 0.01
CA GLU A 368 0.11 -16.18 0.55
C GLU A 368 0.41 -14.86 -0.16
N PRO A 369 -0.60 -14.13 -0.64
CA PRO A 369 -0.40 -12.81 -1.24
C PRO A 369 -0.12 -11.73 -0.19
N SER A 370 0.27 -10.56 -0.68
CA SER A 370 0.03 -9.28 -0.02
C SER A 370 -1.11 -8.53 -0.72
N LEU A 371 -1.69 -7.55 -0.01
CA LEU A 371 -2.75 -6.69 -0.55
C LEU A 371 -2.18 -5.39 -1.09
N SER A 372 -2.89 -4.84 -2.06
CA SER A 372 -2.58 -3.55 -2.65
C SER A 372 -3.83 -2.79 -3.10
N THR A 373 -3.68 -1.49 -3.32
CA THR A 373 -4.77 -0.59 -3.68
C THR A 373 -4.78 -0.21 -5.16
N ASP A 374 -3.66 -0.35 -5.85
CA ASP A 374 -3.50 -0.07 -7.28
C ASP A 374 -3.77 1.41 -7.61
N VAL A 375 -4.94 1.75 -8.18
CA VAL A 375 -5.25 3.07 -8.73
C VAL A 375 -6.46 3.74 -8.09
N GLU A 376 -6.34 5.02 -7.72
CA GLU A 376 -7.46 5.81 -7.19
C GLU A 376 -8.32 6.46 -8.30
N VAL A 377 -7.96 6.31 -9.55
CA VAL A 377 -8.77 6.83 -10.67
C VAL A 377 -10.08 6.09 -10.82
N THR A 378 -10.17 4.86 -10.34
CA THR A 378 -11.38 4.03 -10.38
C THR A 378 -11.98 3.75 -9.02
N MET A 379 -11.18 3.56 -7.97
CA MET A 379 -11.65 3.11 -6.67
C MET A 379 -10.81 3.68 -5.52
N THR A 380 -11.34 3.55 -4.32
CA THR A 380 -10.66 4.00 -3.10
C THR A 380 -9.39 3.21 -2.79
N ALA A 381 -8.36 3.90 -2.30
CA ALA A 381 -7.14 3.28 -1.75
C ALA A 381 -7.30 2.86 -0.27
N ASP A 382 -8.51 2.61 0.20
CA ASP A 382 -8.84 2.21 1.56
C ASP A 382 -8.52 0.72 1.80
N PHE A 383 -7.70 0.45 2.79
CA PHE A 383 -7.23 -0.90 3.09
C PHE A 383 -8.29 -1.81 3.75
N PHE A 384 -9.27 -1.22 4.42
CA PHE A 384 -10.40 -1.98 4.97
C PHE A 384 -11.24 -2.57 3.82
N THR A 385 -11.44 -1.83 2.74
CA THR A 385 -12.09 -2.33 1.52
C THR A 385 -11.29 -3.46 0.88
N GLN A 386 -9.95 -3.33 0.78
CA GLN A 386 -9.10 -4.38 0.22
C GLN A 386 -9.28 -5.71 0.98
N MET A 387 -9.21 -5.68 2.30
CA MET A 387 -9.37 -6.88 3.13
C MET A 387 -10.75 -7.54 2.96
N ARG A 388 -11.83 -6.73 2.96
CA ARG A 388 -13.20 -7.25 2.80
C ARG A 388 -13.41 -7.90 1.45
N VAL A 389 -12.96 -7.24 0.38
CA VAL A 389 -13.13 -7.75 -0.98
C VAL A 389 -12.32 -9.03 -1.18
N ALA A 390 -11.08 -9.08 -0.70
CA ALA A 390 -10.25 -10.28 -0.74
C ALA A 390 -10.94 -11.48 -0.08
N MET A 391 -11.43 -11.29 1.15
CA MET A 391 -12.13 -12.33 1.90
C MET A 391 -13.43 -12.76 1.20
N ASN A 392 -14.24 -11.79 0.77
CA ASN A 392 -15.56 -12.07 0.21
C ASN A 392 -15.48 -12.74 -1.16
N LEU A 393 -14.55 -12.33 -2.03
CA LEU A 393 -14.35 -12.96 -3.34
C LEU A 393 -13.93 -14.41 -3.18
N GLN A 394 -12.90 -14.67 -2.37
CA GLN A 394 -12.42 -16.05 -2.16
C GLN A 394 -13.54 -16.94 -1.60
N ARG A 395 -14.27 -16.46 -0.58
CA ARG A 395 -15.41 -17.19 0.01
C ARG A 395 -16.53 -17.39 -0.99
N MET A 396 -16.84 -16.40 -1.83
CA MET A 396 -17.83 -16.55 -2.89
C MET A 396 -17.47 -17.69 -3.83
N ILE A 397 -16.23 -17.77 -4.28
CA ILE A 397 -15.74 -18.82 -5.19
C ILE A 397 -15.85 -20.18 -4.53
N VAL A 398 -15.35 -20.35 -3.31
CA VAL A 398 -15.39 -21.63 -2.59
C VAL A 398 -16.82 -22.06 -2.27
N ASN A 399 -17.65 -21.14 -1.81
CA ASN A 399 -19.06 -21.43 -1.48
C ASN A 399 -19.84 -21.84 -2.74
N GLN A 400 -19.68 -21.13 -3.86
CA GLN A 400 -20.34 -21.46 -5.12
C GLN A 400 -19.94 -22.86 -5.59
N GLN A 401 -18.65 -23.16 -5.63
CA GLN A 401 -18.18 -24.49 -6.01
C GLN A 401 -18.65 -25.60 -5.06
N THR A 402 -18.85 -25.27 -3.77
CA THR A 402 -19.42 -26.20 -2.80
C THR A 402 -20.90 -26.48 -3.09
N LEU A 403 -21.67 -25.44 -3.40
CA LEU A 403 -23.10 -25.54 -3.71
C LEU A 403 -23.37 -26.26 -5.03
N ASP A 404 -22.49 -26.09 -6.02
CA ASP A 404 -22.61 -26.70 -7.35
C ASP A 404 -22.33 -28.21 -7.35
N LYS A 405 -21.79 -28.78 -6.28
CA LYS A 405 -21.55 -30.23 -6.17
C LYS A 405 -22.86 -31.00 -5.93
N PRO A 406 -23.05 -32.17 -6.60
CA PRO A 406 -24.32 -32.90 -6.62
C PRO A 406 -24.89 -33.29 -5.27
N ASN A 407 -24.18 -33.18 -4.17
CA ASN A 407 -24.64 -33.51 -2.83
C ASN A 407 -24.32 -32.42 -1.80
N GLY A 408 -24.06 -31.20 -2.25
CA GLY A 408 -23.51 -30.12 -1.42
C GLY A 408 -24.32 -29.70 -0.19
N ASN A 409 -25.63 -30.05 -0.13
CA ASN A 409 -26.53 -29.59 0.93
C ASN A 409 -27.29 -30.70 1.64
N GLN A 410 -27.02 -31.98 1.37
CA GLN A 410 -27.90 -33.07 1.84
C GLN A 410 -27.65 -33.51 3.29
N ASN A 411 -26.65 -32.99 3.99
CA ASN A 411 -26.30 -33.40 5.34
C ASN A 411 -26.28 -32.26 6.37
N LEU A 412 -27.04 -31.20 6.14
CA LEU A 412 -27.22 -30.21 7.21
C LEU A 412 -28.04 -30.86 8.34
N PRO A 413 -27.54 -30.79 9.59
CA PRO A 413 -28.36 -31.22 10.73
C PRO A 413 -29.65 -30.41 10.78
N ASP A 414 -30.75 -31.05 11.16
CA ASP A 414 -32.01 -30.33 11.34
C ASP A 414 -31.81 -29.17 12.33
N PRO A 415 -31.97 -27.91 11.88
CA PRO A 415 -31.71 -26.76 12.74
C PRO A 415 -32.62 -26.71 13.99
N ARG A 416 -33.72 -27.50 14.01
CA ARG A 416 -34.59 -27.61 15.17
C ARG A 416 -34.00 -28.48 16.29
N ASN A 417 -33.03 -29.33 15.96
CA ASN A 417 -32.37 -30.23 16.92
C ASN A 417 -30.93 -29.80 17.21
N TRP A 418 -30.57 -28.58 16.80
CA TRP A 418 -29.22 -28.09 17.00
C TRP A 418 -29.04 -27.50 18.40
N GLU A 419 -28.08 -28.00 19.14
CA GLU A 419 -27.64 -27.47 20.42
C GLU A 419 -26.23 -26.91 20.30
N LEU A 420 -25.98 -25.74 20.93
CA LEU A 420 -24.66 -25.17 20.97
C LEU A 420 -23.70 -26.06 21.76
N PRO A 421 -22.64 -26.63 21.15
CA PRO A 421 -21.71 -27.46 21.90
C PRO A 421 -21.07 -26.64 23.03
N GLN A 422 -21.11 -27.14 24.26
CA GLN A 422 -20.59 -26.45 25.45
C GLN A 422 -19.07 -26.17 25.36
N THR A 423 -18.39 -26.92 24.51
CA THR A 423 -16.94 -26.78 24.24
C THR A 423 -16.63 -26.02 22.93
N ALA A 424 -17.67 -25.49 22.24
CA ALA A 424 -17.45 -24.79 21.00
C ALA A 424 -16.68 -23.49 21.25
N VAL A 425 -15.56 -23.31 20.54
CA VAL A 425 -14.91 -22.02 20.43
C VAL A 425 -15.72 -21.18 19.43
N LEU A 426 -16.47 -20.21 19.93
CA LEU A 426 -17.33 -19.33 19.14
C LEU A 426 -16.51 -18.25 18.42
N SER A 427 -15.46 -18.64 17.72
CA SER A 427 -14.68 -17.70 16.92
C SER A 427 -14.85 -18.04 15.45
N ASN A 428 -15.42 -17.12 14.68
CA ASN A 428 -15.53 -17.23 13.23
C ASN A 428 -14.15 -17.29 12.53
N ASP A 429 -13.09 -17.11 13.30
CA ASP A 429 -11.71 -17.09 12.81
C ASP A 429 -10.99 -18.43 13.00
N VAL A 430 -11.68 -19.45 13.52
CA VAL A 430 -11.09 -20.77 13.71
C VAL A 430 -11.48 -21.67 12.52
N PRO A 431 -10.51 -22.11 11.72
CA PRO A 431 -10.76 -23.12 10.70
C PRO A 431 -11.36 -24.38 11.33
N GLY A 432 -12.43 -24.90 10.73
CA GLY A 432 -13.11 -26.09 11.22
C GLY A 432 -14.13 -25.83 12.34
N PHE A 433 -14.51 -24.59 12.58
CA PHE A 433 -15.68 -24.29 13.41
C PHE A 433 -16.89 -25.09 12.92
N PRO A 434 -17.73 -25.66 13.83
CA PRO A 434 -18.78 -26.63 13.46
C PRO A 434 -19.81 -26.11 12.44
N PHE A 435 -19.86 -24.83 12.17
CA PHE A 435 -20.71 -24.23 11.14
C PHE A 435 -20.06 -24.04 9.78
N TRP A 436 -18.73 -24.23 9.67
CA TRP A 436 -18.12 -24.29 8.38
C TRP A 436 -18.33 -25.70 7.80
N PRO A 437 -19.04 -25.85 6.70
CA PRO A 437 -18.98 -27.11 5.97
C PRO A 437 -17.52 -27.34 5.62
N THR A 438 -17.01 -28.53 5.93
CA THR A 438 -15.68 -28.93 5.46
C THR A 438 -15.66 -28.72 3.94
N PRO A 439 -14.74 -27.94 3.38
CA PRO A 439 -14.70 -27.75 1.94
C PRO A 439 -14.62 -29.11 1.26
N PRO A 440 -15.35 -29.34 0.17
CA PRO A 440 -15.20 -30.56 -0.58
C PRO A 440 -13.75 -30.82 -0.95
N ALA A 441 -13.34 -32.08 -1.03
CA ALA A 441 -11.97 -32.43 -1.43
C ALA A 441 -11.57 -31.69 -2.71
N GLY A 442 -10.41 -31.06 -2.72
CA GLY A 442 -9.89 -30.26 -3.83
C GLY A 442 -10.28 -28.78 -3.81
N LEU A 443 -10.95 -28.29 -2.77
CA LEU A 443 -11.14 -26.85 -2.57
C LEU A 443 -10.34 -26.36 -1.35
N PRO A 444 -9.74 -25.15 -1.42
CA PRO A 444 -9.07 -24.57 -0.28
C PRO A 444 -10.07 -24.16 0.81
N ALA A 445 -9.57 -24.01 2.02
CA ALA A 445 -10.37 -23.47 3.12
C ALA A 445 -10.80 -22.02 2.83
N PRO A 446 -12.00 -21.62 3.25
CA PRO A 446 -12.41 -20.22 3.20
C PRO A 446 -11.44 -19.33 3.99
N LEU A 447 -11.09 -18.17 3.43
CA LEU A 447 -10.26 -17.18 4.13
C LEU A 447 -10.94 -16.70 5.42
N THR A 448 -10.13 -16.53 6.46
CA THR A 448 -10.53 -15.92 7.71
C THR A 448 -10.16 -14.44 7.78
N THR A 449 -10.68 -13.72 8.76
CA THR A 449 -10.29 -12.33 9.02
C THR A 449 -8.80 -12.22 9.37
N ARG A 450 -8.22 -13.21 10.05
CA ARG A 450 -6.80 -13.24 10.36
C ARG A 450 -5.92 -13.44 9.12
N ASP A 451 -6.39 -14.17 8.12
CA ASP A 451 -5.67 -14.35 6.88
C ASP A 451 -5.50 -13.01 6.15
N VAL A 452 -6.60 -12.28 5.93
CA VAL A 452 -6.54 -10.99 5.23
C VAL A 452 -5.82 -9.90 6.04
N LEU A 453 -5.84 -9.97 7.38
CA LEU A 453 -5.00 -9.12 8.22
C LEU A 453 -3.50 -9.41 8.05
N ARG A 454 -3.13 -10.70 7.92
CA ARG A 454 -1.74 -11.05 7.59
C ARG A 454 -1.35 -10.51 6.21
N PHE A 455 -2.23 -10.64 5.22
CA PHE A 455 -1.99 -10.11 3.87
C PHE A 455 -1.77 -8.59 3.89
N ALA A 456 -2.52 -7.88 4.73
CA ALA A 456 -2.48 -6.43 4.88
C ALA A 456 -1.30 -5.90 5.73
N THR A 457 -0.56 -6.76 6.43
CA THR A 457 0.48 -6.37 7.39
C THR A 457 1.78 -7.11 7.16
N ILE A 458 1.96 -8.28 7.82
CA ILE A 458 3.24 -9.02 7.81
C ILE A 458 3.62 -9.52 6.43
N ASN A 459 2.66 -9.98 5.62
CA ASN A 459 2.96 -10.43 4.27
C ASN A 459 3.41 -9.26 3.38
N GLY A 460 2.71 -8.12 3.46
CA GLY A 460 3.14 -6.90 2.77
C GLY A 460 4.57 -6.50 3.16
N ALA A 461 4.87 -6.50 4.46
CA ALA A 461 6.23 -6.21 4.93
C ALA A 461 7.27 -7.21 4.40
N ARG A 462 6.94 -8.51 4.37
CA ARG A 462 7.80 -9.57 3.83
C ARG A 462 8.02 -9.40 2.33
N HIS A 463 6.97 -9.12 1.59
CA HIS A 463 7.01 -8.95 0.13
C HIS A 463 7.81 -7.70 -0.28
N LEU A 464 7.89 -6.69 0.58
CA LEU A 464 8.77 -5.53 0.41
C LEU A 464 10.14 -5.68 1.09
N ARG A 465 10.46 -6.85 1.63
CA ARG A 465 11.70 -7.14 2.38
C ARG A 465 11.92 -6.21 3.58
N LEU A 466 10.83 -5.84 4.23
CA LEU A 466 10.81 -4.96 5.41
C LEU A 466 10.36 -5.68 6.68
N ASP A 467 10.12 -6.99 6.64
CA ASP A 467 9.64 -7.78 7.77
C ASP A 467 10.60 -7.81 8.97
N GLY A 468 11.88 -7.56 8.75
CA GLY A 468 12.85 -7.29 9.83
C GLY A 468 12.64 -5.94 10.52
N LYS A 469 11.89 -5.01 9.91
CA LYS A 469 11.67 -3.65 10.43
C LYS A 469 10.23 -3.40 10.90
N THR A 470 9.24 -3.91 10.17
CA THR A 470 7.82 -3.58 10.40
C THR A 470 6.89 -4.78 10.12
N GLY A 471 5.58 -4.56 10.06
CA GLY A 471 4.55 -5.57 9.77
C GLY A 471 4.06 -6.34 10.99
N THR A 472 4.74 -6.25 12.13
CA THR A 472 4.31 -6.82 13.42
C THR A 472 4.73 -5.91 14.57
N LEU A 473 4.03 -5.98 15.72
CA LEU A 473 4.43 -5.29 16.94
C LEU A 473 5.41 -6.14 17.78
N THR A 474 6.47 -6.61 17.16
CA THR A 474 7.51 -7.39 17.83
C THR A 474 8.56 -6.48 18.46
N PRO A 475 8.97 -6.69 19.73
CA PRO A 475 10.08 -5.95 20.33
C PRO A 475 11.34 -5.98 19.45
N GLY A 476 11.97 -4.82 19.28
CA GLY A 476 13.13 -4.63 18.40
C GLY A 476 12.78 -4.14 16.99
N LYS A 477 11.56 -4.32 16.50
CA LYS A 477 11.10 -3.71 15.25
C LYS A 477 10.80 -2.22 15.40
N GLU A 478 10.63 -1.53 14.30
CA GLU A 478 10.24 -0.13 14.31
C GLU A 478 8.73 0.02 14.57
N ALA A 479 8.37 1.06 15.32
CA ALA A 479 7.00 1.28 15.76
C ALA A 479 6.18 1.93 14.63
N ASP A 480 5.73 1.11 13.69
CA ASP A 480 4.71 1.44 12.70
C ASP A 480 3.38 0.89 13.23
N ILE A 481 2.59 1.74 13.85
CA ILE A 481 1.43 1.36 14.68
C ILE A 481 0.21 2.18 14.28
N ILE A 482 -0.95 1.53 14.24
CA ILE A 482 -2.24 2.22 14.17
C ILE A 482 -3.04 1.93 15.43
N ILE A 483 -3.78 2.94 15.89
CA ILE A 483 -4.73 2.86 16.98
C ILE A 483 -6.11 3.14 16.41
N LEU A 484 -7.01 2.16 16.57
CA LEU A 484 -8.34 2.18 15.99
C LEU A 484 -9.39 2.37 17.08
N ASP A 485 -10.33 3.28 16.86
CA ASP A 485 -11.46 3.51 17.76
C ASP A 485 -12.46 2.35 17.67
N ALA A 486 -12.53 1.56 18.74
CA ALA A 486 -13.43 0.41 18.85
C ALA A 486 -14.75 0.73 19.56
N GLU A 487 -14.91 1.94 20.08
CA GLU A 487 -16.14 2.43 20.75
C GLU A 487 -17.07 3.16 19.78
N ALA A 488 -16.61 3.39 18.53
CA ALA A 488 -17.39 4.07 17.49
C ALA A 488 -18.71 3.32 17.20
N ILE A 489 -19.75 4.10 16.84
CA ILE A 489 -21.11 3.59 16.62
C ILE A 489 -21.19 2.50 15.52
N ASN A 490 -20.29 2.52 14.54
CA ASN A 490 -20.22 1.52 13.47
C ASN A 490 -19.51 0.22 13.89
N VAL A 491 -18.97 0.14 15.11
CA VAL A 491 -18.12 -0.97 15.56
C VAL A 491 -18.63 -1.61 16.85
N ALA A 492 -18.99 -0.80 17.85
CA ALA A 492 -19.41 -1.32 19.16
C ALA A 492 -20.75 -2.09 19.10
N PRO A 493 -20.91 -3.19 19.86
CA PRO A 493 -19.94 -3.79 20.78
C PRO A 493 -18.94 -4.72 20.08
N ILE A 494 -17.72 -4.81 20.63
CA ILE A 494 -16.68 -5.71 20.11
C ILE A 494 -16.95 -7.15 20.59
N ASN A 495 -17.17 -8.05 19.63
CA ASN A 495 -17.28 -9.48 19.88
C ASN A 495 -16.04 -10.25 19.35
N SER A 496 -15.35 -9.70 18.35
CA SER A 496 -14.11 -10.23 17.77
C SER A 496 -13.25 -9.07 17.28
N VAL A 497 -12.03 -8.94 17.77
CA VAL A 497 -11.11 -7.88 17.35
C VAL A 497 -10.77 -8.00 15.85
N PRO A 498 -10.30 -9.17 15.34
CA PRO A 498 -10.05 -9.31 13.89
C PRO A 498 -11.33 -9.12 13.06
N GLY A 499 -12.48 -9.63 13.53
CA GLY A 499 -13.77 -9.45 12.89
C GLY A 499 -14.19 -7.98 12.79
N ALA A 500 -14.01 -7.20 13.87
CA ALA A 500 -14.31 -5.78 13.87
C ALA A 500 -13.45 -5.02 12.86
N VAL A 501 -12.14 -5.23 12.87
CA VAL A 501 -11.22 -4.55 11.94
C VAL A 501 -11.58 -4.86 10.49
N VAL A 502 -11.78 -6.13 10.13
CA VAL A 502 -12.00 -6.51 8.74
C VAL A 502 -13.42 -6.19 8.27
N SER A 503 -14.44 -6.44 9.11
CA SER A 503 -15.83 -6.45 8.64
C SER A 503 -16.59 -5.15 8.94
N LEU A 504 -16.21 -4.38 9.95
CA LEU A 504 -16.99 -3.24 10.45
C LEU A 504 -16.26 -1.89 10.27
N MET A 505 -14.94 -1.85 10.53
CA MET A 505 -14.18 -0.60 10.54
C MET A 505 -13.92 -0.02 9.16
N ASP A 506 -13.68 1.27 9.11
CA ASP A 506 -13.23 2.04 7.94
C ASP A 506 -12.22 3.11 8.38
N ARG A 507 -11.78 3.98 7.46
CA ARG A 507 -10.80 5.03 7.73
C ARG A 507 -11.19 5.97 8.89
N THR A 508 -12.46 6.13 9.18
CA THR A 508 -12.91 7.02 10.27
C THR A 508 -12.57 6.45 11.65
N ASN A 509 -12.36 5.15 11.74
CA ASN A 509 -11.92 4.48 12.97
C ASN A 509 -10.42 4.60 13.22
N VAL A 510 -9.62 5.02 12.23
CA VAL A 510 -8.17 5.25 12.40
C VAL A 510 -7.95 6.53 13.18
N GLU A 511 -7.76 6.42 14.48
CA GLU A 511 -7.59 7.57 15.37
C GLU A 511 -6.15 8.10 15.37
N THR A 512 -5.17 7.19 15.51
CA THR A 512 -3.77 7.57 15.64
C THR A 512 -2.90 6.70 14.73
N VAL A 513 -1.95 7.34 14.05
CA VAL A 513 -0.97 6.66 13.19
C VAL A 513 0.43 7.04 13.63
N ILE A 514 1.27 6.04 13.83
CA ILE A 514 2.66 6.16 14.24
C ILE A 514 3.53 5.50 13.17
N VAL A 515 4.59 6.17 12.73
CA VAL A 515 5.57 5.64 11.78
C VAL A 515 6.96 5.79 12.35
N ALA A 516 7.70 4.70 12.46
CA ALA A 516 9.02 4.67 13.09
C ALA A 516 9.04 5.41 14.43
N GLY A 517 8.04 5.16 15.27
CA GLY A 517 7.87 5.75 16.59
C GLY A 517 7.37 7.19 16.62
N LYS A 518 7.25 7.87 15.48
CA LYS A 518 6.76 9.25 15.41
C LYS A 518 5.27 9.29 15.14
N VAL A 519 4.51 9.99 15.98
CA VAL A 519 3.09 10.23 15.79
C VAL A 519 2.88 11.12 14.56
N ARG A 520 2.12 10.65 13.57
CA ARG A 520 1.82 11.33 12.30
C ARG A 520 0.36 11.77 12.21
N LYS A 521 -0.54 10.98 12.76
CA LYS A 521 -1.95 11.30 12.95
C LYS A 521 -2.29 11.16 14.42
N TRP A 522 -3.04 12.11 14.94
CA TRP A 522 -3.45 12.15 16.35
C TRP A 522 -4.92 12.52 16.46
N LYS A 523 -5.70 11.66 17.11
CA LYS A 523 -7.15 11.86 17.31
C LYS A 523 -7.86 12.30 16.03
N GLY A 524 -7.63 11.55 14.94
CA GLY A 524 -8.26 11.77 13.65
C GLY A 524 -7.66 12.89 12.79
N LYS A 525 -6.62 13.60 13.25
CA LYS A 525 -6.02 14.74 12.52
C LYS A 525 -4.57 14.46 12.15
N LEU A 526 -4.21 14.65 10.89
CA LEU A 526 -2.82 14.64 10.43
C LEU A 526 -2.04 15.82 11.03
N LEU A 527 -0.85 15.54 11.57
CA LEU A 527 -0.04 16.52 12.26
C LEU A 527 0.88 17.28 11.31
N GLY A 528 0.94 18.61 11.49
CA GLY A 528 1.85 19.49 10.72
C GLY A 528 1.49 19.64 9.25
N VAL A 529 0.24 19.39 8.87
CA VAL A 529 -0.22 19.39 7.47
C VAL A 529 -1.36 20.40 7.27
N ASP A 530 -1.21 21.31 6.32
CA ASP A 530 -2.31 22.16 5.85
C ASP A 530 -3.03 21.50 4.66
N ILE A 531 -3.98 20.62 4.96
CA ILE A 531 -4.75 19.88 3.97
C ILE A 531 -5.50 20.82 3.01
N ARG A 532 -5.99 21.97 3.47
CA ARG A 532 -6.72 22.92 2.61
C ARG A 532 -5.80 23.51 1.54
N SER A 533 -4.58 23.85 1.92
CA SER A 533 -3.58 24.36 0.99
C SER A 533 -3.14 23.30 0.00
N LEU A 534 -2.85 22.09 0.46
CA LEU A 534 -2.44 20.98 -0.41
C LEU A 534 -3.57 20.59 -1.39
N ARG A 535 -4.83 20.57 -0.93
CA ARG A 535 -5.96 20.30 -1.81
C ARG A 535 -6.06 21.31 -2.96
N ARG A 536 -5.93 22.61 -2.67
CA ARG A 536 -5.94 23.63 -3.74
C ARG A 536 -4.78 23.44 -4.73
N GLN A 537 -3.60 23.07 -4.26
CA GLN A 537 -2.47 22.78 -5.15
C GLN A 537 -2.75 21.56 -6.03
N LEU A 538 -3.36 20.51 -5.48
CA LEU A 538 -3.75 19.31 -6.22
C LEU A 538 -4.82 19.62 -7.27
N GLU A 539 -5.84 20.40 -6.93
CA GLU A 539 -6.89 20.85 -7.84
C GLU A 539 -6.29 21.68 -9.00
N ASN A 540 -5.40 22.62 -8.70
CA ASN A 540 -4.70 23.39 -9.72
C ASN A 540 -3.82 22.51 -10.62
N SER A 541 -3.18 21.49 -10.06
CA SER A 541 -2.38 20.52 -10.79
C SER A 541 -3.26 19.70 -11.76
N ARG A 542 -4.39 19.17 -11.28
CA ARG A 542 -5.37 18.48 -12.12
C ARG A 542 -5.82 19.36 -13.30
N ASP A 543 -6.19 20.61 -13.04
CA ASP A 543 -6.67 21.51 -14.07
C ASP A 543 -5.59 21.77 -15.13
N ALA A 544 -4.35 21.98 -14.70
CA ALA A 544 -3.21 22.15 -15.61
C ALA A 544 -2.91 20.88 -16.45
N ILE A 545 -3.03 19.70 -15.87
CA ILE A 545 -2.88 18.42 -16.59
C ILE A 545 -3.99 18.29 -17.63
N PHE A 546 -5.24 18.57 -17.27
CA PHE A 546 -6.38 18.51 -18.19
C PHE A 546 -6.26 19.51 -19.35
N ASP A 547 -5.77 20.73 -19.07
CA ASP A 547 -5.52 21.73 -20.10
C ASP A 547 -4.41 21.31 -21.07
N ALA A 548 -3.30 20.83 -20.54
CA ALA A 548 -2.16 20.36 -21.33
C ALA A 548 -2.51 19.15 -22.20
N ALA A 549 -3.29 18.21 -21.65
CA ALA A 549 -3.81 17.04 -22.36
C ALA A 549 -5.00 17.36 -23.29
N LYS A 550 -5.50 18.60 -23.29
CA LYS A 550 -6.67 19.05 -24.10
C LYS A 550 -7.92 18.21 -23.83
N ILE A 551 -8.16 17.82 -22.58
CA ILE A 551 -9.36 17.07 -22.22
C ILE A 551 -10.59 17.92 -22.54
N PRO A 552 -11.59 17.38 -23.27
CA PRO A 552 -12.81 18.11 -23.60
C PRO A 552 -13.57 18.65 -22.37
N ALA A 553 -14.17 19.82 -22.51
CA ALA A 553 -14.84 20.48 -21.38
C ALA A 553 -15.99 19.66 -20.77
N ASN A 554 -16.67 18.84 -21.58
CA ASN A 554 -17.74 17.94 -21.13
C ASN A 554 -17.24 16.75 -20.30
N LEU A 555 -15.93 16.47 -20.33
CA LEU A 555 -15.29 15.45 -19.49
C LEU A 555 -14.68 16.06 -18.22
N ARG A 556 -14.73 17.38 -18.05
CA ARG A 556 -14.23 18.09 -16.88
C ARG A 556 -15.36 18.40 -15.91
N GLY A 557 -15.07 18.34 -14.64
CA GLY A 557 -16.05 18.65 -13.61
C GLY A 557 -16.71 17.42 -13.00
N PRO A 558 -17.58 17.61 -11.99
CA PRO A 558 -18.02 16.55 -11.09
C PRO A 558 -18.92 15.48 -11.72
N PHE A 559 -19.39 15.69 -12.95
CA PHE A 559 -20.26 14.74 -13.67
C PHE A 559 -19.74 14.40 -15.07
N GLY A 560 -18.45 14.61 -15.34
CA GLY A 560 -17.90 14.62 -16.71
C GLY A 560 -17.66 13.25 -17.34
N VAL A 561 -17.27 12.25 -16.58
CA VAL A 561 -16.96 10.88 -17.06
C VAL A 561 -17.74 9.87 -16.23
N ASN A 562 -18.92 9.49 -16.70
CA ASN A 562 -19.73 8.46 -16.04
C ASN A 562 -20.44 7.56 -17.07
#